data_9eae3da99015a05ea2218747163ee98b
#
_entry.id   9eae3da99015a05ea2218747163ee98b
#
_cell.length_a   1.000
_cell.length_b   1.000
_cell.length_c   1.000
_cell.angle_alpha   90.00
_cell.angle_beta   90.00
_cell.angle_gamma   90.00
#
_symmetry.space_group_name_H-M   'P 1'
#
loop_
_entity.id
_entity.type
_entity.pdbx_description
1 polymer ?
#
loop_
_entity_poly.entity_id
_entity_poly.type
_entity_poly.pdbx_seq_one_letter_code
_entity_poly.pdbx_strand_id
1 'polypeptide(L)'
;HVAAYLSEERDAAIQLHDGGDVIVASDPLDGSSNIDTNVSIGTIFSILPASGGSLQPGRNQLASGIFVYGPQTTLLVTCGDGVFAFQLGTDGQFHDMGWQVRMPAETSEFAINASNSRHWAAPVSRYIADCLAGSAGPRQRNFNMRWVGSLVADGWRIFRRGGIFLYPADARDGYDNGRLRLVYEA
;
A
#
# COMPACT_ATOMS: atom_id res chain seq x y z
N HIS A 1 11.92 8.87 -21.29
CA HIS A 1 12.82 9.45 -20.27
C HIS A 1 12.01 9.94 -19.07
N VAL A 2 12.61 9.89 -17.85
CA VAL A 2 11.97 10.38 -16.62
C VAL A 2 12.13 11.89 -16.58
N ALA A 3 11.01 12.62 -16.57
CA ALA A 3 11.00 14.08 -16.45
C ALA A 3 11.32 14.53 -15.03
N ALA A 4 10.68 13.91 -14.06
CA ALA A 4 10.84 14.25 -12.65
C ALA A 4 10.71 13.01 -11.75
N TYR A 5 11.35 13.10 -10.59
CA TYR A 5 11.24 12.15 -9.51
C TYR A 5 10.67 12.83 -8.26
N LEU A 6 9.60 12.23 -7.72
CA LEU A 6 9.00 12.64 -6.46
C LEU A 6 9.30 11.57 -5.40
N SER A 7 9.72 12.01 -4.22
CA SER A 7 10.02 11.11 -3.11
C SER A 7 9.29 11.59 -1.87
N GLU A 8 8.75 10.66 -1.10
CA GLU A 8 8.14 10.94 0.21
C GLU A 8 9.15 11.61 1.17
N GLU A 9 10.43 11.29 1.01
CA GLU A 9 11.53 11.84 1.82
C GLU A 9 11.98 13.25 1.40
N ARG A 10 11.26 13.91 0.44
CA ARG A 10 11.64 15.20 -0.11
C ARG A 10 10.44 16.12 -0.28
N ASP A 11 10.61 17.37 0.12
CA ASP A 11 9.58 18.41 -0.04
C ASP A 11 9.38 18.85 -1.50
N ALA A 12 10.40 18.67 -2.35
CA ALA A 12 10.38 19.13 -3.73
C ALA A 12 10.74 18.02 -4.72
N ALA A 13 10.08 18.04 -5.87
CA ALA A 13 10.40 17.16 -6.99
C ALA A 13 11.81 17.43 -7.52
N ILE A 14 12.51 16.37 -7.88
CA ILE A 14 13.79 16.43 -8.59
C ILE A 14 13.51 16.45 -10.08
N GLN A 15 13.85 17.53 -10.75
CA GLN A 15 13.80 17.59 -12.21
C GLN A 15 15.00 16.82 -12.78
N LEU A 16 14.74 15.91 -13.71
CA LEU A 16 15.76 15.03 -14.29
C LEU A 16 16.02 15.34 -15.76
N HIS A 17 14.97 15.35 -16.59
CA HIS A 17 15.09 15.60 -18.02
C HIS A 17 14.00 16.54 -18.52
N ASP A 18 14.37 17.64 -19.14
CA ASP A 18 13.43 18.49 -19.86
C ASP A 18 12.79 17.71 -21.02
N GLY A 19 11.46 17.70 -21.08
CA GLY A 19 10.73 16.95 -22.10
C GLY A 19 10.69 15.44 -21.88
N GLY A 20 10.96 14.95 -20.67
CA GLY A 20 10.72 13.55 -20.32
C GLY A 20 9.23 13.19 -20.33
N ASP A 21 8.92 11.93 -20.61
CA ASP A 21 7.55 11.46 -20.86
C ASP A 21 6.83 11.04 -19.58
N VAL A 22 7.58 10.70 -18.53
CA VAL A 22 7.03 10.12 -17.31
C VAL A 22 7.58 10.79 -16.05
N ILE A 23 6.78 10.74 -15.00
CA ILE A 23 7.14 11.06 -13.62
C ILE A 23 7.19 9.77 -12.84
N VAL A 24 8.21 9.60 -12.00
CA VAL A 24 8.27 8.52 -11.02
C VAL A 24 8.01 9.11 -9.65
N ALA A 25 7.04 8.58 -8.94
CA ALA A 25 6.77 8.90 -7.54
C ALA A 25 7.05 7.67 -6.67
N SER A 26 7.67 7.85 -5.51
CA SER A 26 7.93 6.73 -4.61
C SER A 26 7.94 7.14 -3.13
N ASP A 27 7.51 6.20 -2.31
CA ASP A 27 7.99 6.06 -0.94
C ASP A 27 9.16 5.07 -0.98
N PRO A 28 10.40 5.54 -0.85
CA PRO A 28 11.57 4.65 -1.00
C PRO A 28 11.72 3.67 0.16
N LEU A 29 11.12 3.95 1.31
CA LEU A 29 11.27 3.12 2.50
C LEU A 29 10.01 3.10 3.39
N ASP A 30 8.91 2.53 2.86
CA ASP A 30 7.69 2.31 3.63
C ASP A 30 7.95 1.44 4.85
N GLY A 31 7.40 1.86 5.97
CA GLY A 31 7.56 1.16 7.25
C GLY A 31 8.90 1.44 7.95
N SER A 32 9.59 2.53 7.62
CA SER A 32 10.90 2.91 8.19
C SER A 32 10.93 2.90 9.73
N SER A 33 9.82 3.17 10.40
CA SER A 33 9.67 3.05 11.85
C SER A 33 9.82 1.63 12.41
N ASN A 34 9.87 0.62 11.55
CA ASN A 34 10.00 -0.79 11.92
C ASN A 34 11.41 -1.36 11.69
N ILE A 35 12.37 -0.53 11.27
CA ILE A 35 13.74 -0.98 10.95
C ILE A 35 14.42 -1.58 12.17
N ASP A 36 14.37 -0.90 13.30
CA ASP A 36 15.00 -1.30 14.55
C ASP A 36 14.36 -2.55 15.18
N THR A 37 13.15 -2.89 14.78
CA THR A 37 12.42 -4.08 15.25
C THR A 37 12.48 -5.25 14.29
N ASN A 38 13.21 -5.10 13.17
CA ASN A 38 13.40 -6.14 12.14
C ASN A 38 12.09 -6.64 11.51
N VAL A 39 11.08 -5.78 11.41
CA VAL A 39 9.83 -6.05 10.69
C VAL A 39 10.01 -5.72 9.22
N SER A 40 9.29 -6.43 8.34
CA SER A 40 9.36 -6.19 6.89
C SER A 40 9.03 -4.75 6.54
N ILE A 41 9.88 -4.17 5.72
CA ILE A 41 9.78 -2.83 5.13
C ILE A 41 9.77 -2.96 3.61
N GLY A 42 9.67 -1.87 2.89
CA GLY A 42 9.71 -1.95 1.43
C GLY A 42 9.75 -0.61 0.73
N THR A 43 9.53 -0.65 -0.56
CA THR A 43 9.44 0.52 -1.43
C THR A 43 8.12 0.50 -2.17
N ILE A 44 7.45 1.63 -2.24
CA ILE A 44 6.25 1.82 -3.07
C ILE A 44 6.62 2.75 -4.20
N PHE A 45 6.18 2.47 -5.42
CA PHE A 45 6.41 3.35 -6.56
C PHE A 45 5.23 3.41 -7.50
N SER A 46 5.12 4.53 -8.20
CA SER A 46 4.22 4.70 -9.33
C SER A 46 4.91 5.43 -10.47
N ILE A 47 4.48 5.13 -11.69
CA ILE A 47 4.93 5.80 -12.92
C ILE A 47 3.72 6.47 -13.54
N LEU A 48 3.80 7.77 -13.71
CA LEU A 48 2.73 8.64 -14.17
C LEU A 48 3.14 9.32 -15.47
N PRO A 49 2.21 9.62 -16.40
CA PRO A 49 2.52 10.46 -17.56
C PRO A 49 2.91 11.88 -17.11
N ALA A 50 3.99 12.43 -17.66
CA ALA A 50 4.46 13.77 -17.31
C ALA A 50 3.44 14.87 -17.67
N SER A 51 2.65 14.65 -18.72
CA SER A 51 1.64 15.60 -19.20
C SER A 51 0.53 15.92 -18.18
N GLY A 52 0.29 15.04 -17.19
CA GLY A 52 -0.73 15.23 -16.14
C GLY A 52 -0.21 15.95 -14.90
N GLY A 53 1.09 16.25 -14.83
CA GLY A 53 1.71 16.78 -13.62
C GLY A 53 1.83 15.77 -12.49
N SER A 54 2.25 16.22 -11.30
CA SER A 54 2.50 15.34 -10.14
C SER A 54 1.23 14.90 -9.41
N LEU A 55 0.17 15.71 -9.45
CA LEU A 55 -1.13 15.40 -8.84
C LEU A 55 -2.15 15.08 -9.92
N GLN A 56 -2.38 13.80 -10.15
CA GLN A 56 -3.35 13.33 -11.12
C GLN A 56 -4.08 12.09 -10.61
N PRO A 57 -5.27 11.76 -11.16
CA PRO A 57 -6.00 10.57 -10.73
C PRO A 57 -5.16 9.30 -10.87
N GLY A 58 -5.19 8.41 -9.86
CA GLY A 58 -4.43 7.15 -9.85
C GLY A 58 -4.70 6.25 -11.06
N ARG A 59 -5.90 6.33 -11.67
CA ARG A 59 -6.21 5.60 -12.91
C ARG A 59 -5.35 6.02 -14.12
N ASN A 60 -4.62 7.13 -14.03
CA ASN A 60 -3.68 7.57 -15.07
C ASN A 60 -2.29 6.95 -14.91
N GLN A 61 -2.04 6.21 -13.84
CA GLN A 61 -0.76 5.51 -13.65
C GLN A 61 -0.50 4.55 -14.81
N LEU A 62 0.70 4.62 -15.34
CA LEU A 62 1.19 3.71 -16.38
C LEU A 62 1.68 2.40 -15.79
N ALA A 63 2.26 2.49 -14.60
CA ALA A 63 2.68 1.34 -13.81
C ALA A 63 2.71 1.73 -12.33
N SER A 64 2.54 0.73 -11.47
CA SER A 64 2.79 0.88 -10.03
C SER A 64 3.23 -0.44 -9.42
N GLY A 65 3.91 -0.37 -8.28
CA GLY A 65 4.34 -1.59 -7.61
C GLY A 65 4.85 -1.37 -6.21
N ILE A 66 5.01 -2.48 -5.52
CA ILE A 66 5.59 -2.54 -4.19
C ILE A 66 6.71 -3.58 -4.13
N PHE A 67 7.85 -3.19 -3.60
CA PHE A 67 8.87 -4.13 -3.13
C PHE A 67 8.65 -4.41 -1.66
N VAL A 68 8.82 -5.65 -1.25
CA VAL A 68 8.79 -6.06 0.16
C VAL A 68 10.15 -6.67 0.51
N TYR A 69 10.82 -6.08 1.49
CA TYR A 69 12.09 -6.55 2.04
C TYR A 69 11.80 -7.30 3.36
N GLY A 70 11.47 -8.58 3.22
CA GLY A 70 11.08 -9.46 4.32
C GLY A 70 11.90 -10.75 4.30
N PRO A 71 11.35 -11.88 4.78
CA PRO A 71 11.99 -13.19 4.66
C PRO A 71 12.38 -13.55 3.23
N GLN A 72 11.69 -12.98 2.26
CA GLN A 72 12.01 -12.98 0.84
C GLN A 72 11.90 -11.56 0.32
N THR A 73 12.78 -11.17 -0.60
CA THR A 73 12.59 -9.93 -1.35
C THR A 73 11.66 -10.21 -2.51
N THR A 74 10.52 -9.53 -2.53
CA THR A 74 9.48 -9.74 -3.52
C THR A 74 9.04 -8.42 -4.15
N LEU A 75 8.46 -8.50 -5.34
CA LEU A 75 7.91 -7.39 -6.09
C LEU A 75 6.49 -7.75 -6.55
N LEU A 76 5.53 -6.89 -6.25
CA LEU A 76 4.26 -6.84 -6.97
C LEU A 76 4.30 -5.65 -7.91
N VAL A 77 3.89 -5.85 -9.15
CA VAL A 77 3.85 -4.79 -10.15
C VAL A 77 2.65 -4.92 -11.06
N THR A 78 2.11 -3.80 -11.47
CA THR A 78 1.09 -3.71 -12.52
C THR A 78 1.50 -2.68 -13.57
N CYS A 79 1.14 -2.98 -14.84
CA CYS A 79 1.23 -2.04 -15.96
C CYS A 79 -0.16 -1.86 -16.60
N GLY A 80 -1.25 -2.09 -15.85
CA GLY A 80 -2.64 -1.95 -16.30
C GLY A 80 -3.36 -3.29 -16.50
N ASP A 81 -2.69 -4.33 -16.98
CA ASP A 81 -3.30 -5.62 -17.36
C ASP A 81 -3.16 -6.70 -16.26
N GLY A 82 -3.44 -6.34 -15.02
CA GLY A 82 -3.32 -7.24 -13.87
C GLY A 82 -2.12 -6.93 -12.99
N VAL A 83 -1.98 -7.69 -11.92
CA VAL A 83 -0.88 -7.57 -10.97
C VAL A 83 -0.07 -8.86 -10.99
N PHE A 84 1.23 -8.73 -11.15
CA PHE A 84 2.19 -9.84 -11.24
C PHE A 84 3.11 -9.85 -10.03
N ALA A 85 3.52 -11.03 -9.62
CA ALA A 85 4.37 -11.24 -8.45
C ALA A 85 5.71 -11.86 -8.86
N PHE A 86 6.79 -11.27 -8.38
CA PHE A 86 8.15 -11.73 -8.61
C PHE A 86 8.89 -11.90 -7.27
N GLN A 87 9.88 -12.79 -7.28
CA GLN A 87 10.78 -13.02 -6.15
C GLN A 87 12.23 -12.85 -6.61
N LEU A 88 13.03 -12.16 -5.80
CA LEU A 88 14.47 -12.03 -6.03
C LEU A 88 15.17 -13.38 -5.76
N GLY A 89 15.84 -13.90 -6.77
CA GLY A 89 16.65 -15.10 -6.70
C GLY A 89 18.07 -14.84 -6.19
N THR A 90 18.80 -15.93 -5.89
CA THR A 90 20.20 -15.85 -5.47
C THR A 90 21.14 -15.40 -6.58
N ASP A 91 20.68 -15.42 -7.82
CA ASP A 91 21.36 -14.91 -9.01
C ASP A 91 21.20 -13.38 -9.18
N GLY A 92 20.50 -12.73 -8.27
CA GLY A 92 20.22 -11.29 -8.32
C GLY A 92 19.14 -10.89 -9.33
N GLN A 93 18.41 -11.85 -9.89
CA GLN A 93 17.31 -11.59 -10.82
C GLN A 93 15.95 -11.78 -10.16
N PHE A 94 14.95 -11.03 -10.62
CA PHE A 94 13.56 -11.24 -10.23
C PHE A 94 12.92 -12.31 -11.11
N HIS A 95 12.47 -13.39 -10.50
CA HIS A 95 11.79 -14.51 -11.16
C HIS A 95 10.29 -14.42 -10.95
N ASP A 96 9.52 -14.63 -12.02
CA ASP A 96 8.07 -14.71 -11.95
C ASP A 96 7.66 -15.87 -11.04
N MET A 97 6.80 -15.58 -10.08
CA MET A 97 6.26 -16.58 -9.15
C MET A 97 5.15 -17.44 -9.77
N GLY A 98 4.81 -17.24 -11.04
CA GLY A 98 3.70 -17.91 -11.72
C GLY A 98 2.33 -17.60 -11.10
N TRP A 99 2.23 -16.47 -10.41
CA TRP A 99 1.03 -16.10 -9.70
C TRP A 99 0.52 -14.74 -10.17
N GLN A 100 -0.62 -14.76 -10.86
CA GLN A 100 -1.39 -13.56 -11.15
C GLN A 100 -2.30 -13.25 -9.97
N VAL A 101 -2.14 -12.07 -9.40
CA VAL A 101 -2.95 -11.61 -8.27
C VAL A 101 -4.39 -11.40 -8.71
N ARG A 102 -5.31 -12.05 -7.98
CA ARG A 102 -6.76 -11.81 -8.12
C ARG A 102 -7.33 -11.59 -6.73
N MET A 103 -7.84 -10.39 -6.50
CA MET A 103 -8.48 -10.08 -5.22
C MET A 103 -9.82 -10.82 -5.13
N PRO A 104 -10.09 -11.56 -4.04
CA PRO A 104 -11.40 -12.15 -3.82
C PRO A 104 -12.45 -11.05 -3.59
N ALA A 105 -13.68 -11.30 -4.04
CA ALA A 105 -14.81 -10.37 -3.83
C ALA A 105 -15.19 -10.22 -2.36
N GLU A 106 -14.87 -11.22 -1.54
CA GLU A 106 -15.15 -11.23 -0.09
C GLU A 106 -13.90 -11.57 0.70
N THR A 107 -13.81 -11.03 1.89
CA THR A 107 -12.71 -11.33 2.83
C THR A 107 -13.21 -11.52 4.25
N SER A 108 -12.40 -12.20 5.06
CA SER A 108 -12.53 -12.28 6.50
C SER A 108 -11.30 -11.74 7.24
N GLU A 109 -10.46 -10.96 6.56
CA GLU A 109 -9.31 -10.30 7.19
C GLU A 109 -9.43 -8.77 7.05
N PHE A 110 -9.03 -8.06 8.10
CA PHE A 110 -8.89 -6.61 8.08
C PHE A 110 -7.62 -6.19 8.83
N ALA A 111 -7.03 -5.08 8.42
CA ALA A 111 -5.90 -4.43 9.06
C ALA A 111 -6.31 -3.03 9.50
N ILE A 112 -6.16 -2.73 10.77
CA ILE A 112 -6.37 -1.40 11.34
C ILE A 112 -5.55 -1.26 12.61
N ASN A 113 -5.02 -0.06 12.87
CA ASN A 113 -4.37 0.21 14.15
C ASN A 113 -5.42 0.39 15.25
N ALA A 114 -5.69 -0.67 16.00
CA ALA A 114 -6.70 -0.68 17.07
C ALA A 114 -6.41 0.31 18.21
N SER A 115 -5.16 0.75 18.39
CA SER A 115 -4.80 1.75 19.40
C SER A 115 -5.43 3.12 19.14
N ASN A 116 -5.88 3.37 17.91
CA ASN A 116 -6.59 4.58 17.51
C ASN A 116 -8.11 4.51 17.72
N SER A 117 -8.65 3.42 18.27
CA SER A 117 -10.10 3.18 18.39
C SER A 117 -10.85 4.30 19.12
N ARG A 118 -10.21 4.95 20.11
CA ARG A 118 -10.78 6.08 20.86
C ARG A 118 -11.00 7.36 20.04
N HIS A 119 -10.42 7.42 18.83
CA HIS A 119 -10.50 8.58 17.94
C HIS A 119 -11.32 8.33 16.69
N TRP A 120 -11.74 7.07 16.44
CA TRP A 120 -12.47 6.72 15.25
C TRP A 120 -13.85 7.38 15.18
N ALA A 121 -14.24 7.78 13.99
CA ALA A 121 -15.61 8.18 13.73
C ALA A 121 -16.58 7.00 13.92
N ALA A 122 -17.83 7.30 14.29
CA ALA A 122 -18.84 6.30 14.61
C ALA A 122 -19.03 5.20 13.51
N PRO A 123 -18.98 5.50 12.19
CA PRO A 123 -19.08 4.47 11.16
C PRO A 123 -17.93 3.47 11.21
N VAL A 124 -16.70 3.93 11.44
CA VAL A 124 -15.51 3.07 11.56
C VAL A 124 -15.61 2.19 12.79
N SER A 125 -15.94 2.76 13.93
CA SER A 125 -16.13 2.04 15.19
C SER A 125 -17.19 0.94 15.05
N ARG A 126 -18.30 1.24 14.40
CA ARG A 126 -19.38 0.28 14.13
C ARG A 126 -18.90 -0.85 13.21
N TYR A 127 -18.21 -0.51 12.11
CA TYR A 127 -17.68 -1.51 11.18
C TYR A 127 -16.75 -2.50 11.88
N ILE A 128 -15.84 -1.99 12.71
CA ILE A 128 -14.90 -2.84 13.44
C ILE A 128 -15.60 -3.66 14.51
N ALA A 129 -16.56 -3.08 15.24
CA ALA A 129 -17.37 -3.82 16.22
C ALA A 129 -18.14 -4.98 15.56
N ASP A 130 -18.73 -4.75 14.37
CA ASP A 130 -19.41 -5.80 13.60
C ASP A 130 -18.45 -6.94 13.18
N CYS A 131 -17.22 -6.60 12.79
CA CYS A 131 -16.21 -7.61 12.47
C CYS A 131 -15.80 -8.42 13.72
N LEU A 132 -15.62 -7.75 14.85
CA LEU A 132 -15.22 -8.39 16.12
C LEU A 132 -16.33 -9.22 16.76
N ALA A 133 -17.59 -8.94 16.49
CA ALA A 133 -18.74 -9.71 16.97
C ALA A 133 -18.78 -11.14 16.39
N GLY A 134 -18.01 -11.42 15.35
CA GLY A 134 -17.85 -12.73 14.78
C GLY A 134 -19.14 -13.30 14.16
N SER A 135 -19.24 -14.62 14.16
CA SER A 135 -20.40 -15.33 13.58
C SER A 135 -21.73 -15.07 14.30
N ALA A 136 -21.68 -14.66 15.57
CA ALA A 136 -22.88 -14.28 16.33
C ALA A 136 -23.34 -12.83 16.02
N GLY A 137 -22.52 -12.04 15.37
CA GLY A 137 -22.80 -10.64 15.03
C GLY A 137 -23.52 -10.46 13.71
N PRO A 138 -23.75 -9.20 13.32
CA PRO A 138 -24.55 -8.87 12.14
C PRO A 138 -23.93 -9.34 10.81
N ARG A 139 -22.62 -9.58 10.78
CA ARG A 139 -21.90 -10.09 9.59
C ARG A 139 -21.93 -11.62 9.48
N GLN A 140 -22.35 -12.34 10.51
CA GLN A 140 -22.47 -13.81 10.57
C GLN A 140 -21.20 -14.55 10.11
N ARG A 141 -20.04 -13.93 10.34
CA ARG A 141 -18.72 -14.42 9.90
C ARG A 141 -17.65 -14.04 10.92
N ASN A 142 -16.70 -14.94 11.15
CA ASN A 142 -15.53 -14.63 11.96
C ASN A 142 -14.50 -13.88 11.11
N PHE A 143 -14.00 -12.77 11.64
CA PHE A 143 -12.94 -11.96 11.02
C PHE A 143 -11.66 -12.03 11.85
N ASN A 144 -10.52 -11.99 11.17
CA ASN A 144 -9.21 -11.87 11.79
C ASN A 144 -8.65 -10.47 11.57
N MET A 145 -8.28 -9.80 12.66
CA MET A 145 -7.48 -8.59 12.58
C MET A 145 -6.01 -8.95 12.35
N ARG A 146 -5.41 -8.36 11.33
CA ARG A 146 -4.00 -8.51 10.97
C ARG A 146 -3.40 -7.12 10.77
N TRP A 147 -2.50 -6.71 11.63
CA TRP A 147 -1.83 -5.41 11.57
C TRP A 147 -0.33 -5.60 11.76
N VAL A 148 0.46 -5.29 10.73
CA VAL A 148 1.92 -5.31 10.79
C VAL A 148 2.46 -3.91 11.07
N GLY A 149 1.80 -2.89 10.52
CA GLY A 149 2.24 -1.49 10.64
C GLY A 149 3.26 -1.08 9.58
N SER A 150 3.42 -1.89 8.53
CA SER A 150 4.12 -1.60 7.29
C SER A 150 3.14 -1.82 6.15
N LEU A 151 2.88 -0.81 5.33
CA LEU A 151 1.87 -0.90 4.27
C LEU A 151 2.26 -1.94 3.23
N VAL A 152 3.54 -2.04 2.86
CA VAL A 152 4.00 -3.06 1.91
C VAL A 152 3.80 -4.48 2.43
N ALA A 153 4.02 -4.73 3.73
CA ALA A 153 3.83 -6.05 4.34
C ALA A 153 2.34 -6.42 4.47
N ASP A 154 1.53 -5.47 4.93
CA ASP A 154 0.07 -5.63 4.99
C ASP A 154 -0.52 -5.75 3.58
N GLY A 155 -0.06 -4.94 2.62
CA GLY A 155 -0.45 -4.99 1.22
C GLY A 155 -0.14 -6.34 0.57
N TRP A 156 1.09 -6.84 0.71
CA TRP A 156 1.46 -8.17 0.21
C TRP A 156 0.52 -9.26 0.70
N ARG A 157 0.23 -9.27 2.01
CA ARG A 157 -0.71 -10.24 2.59
C ARG A 157 -2.11 -10.08 1.98
N ILE A 158 -2.59 -8.84 1.83
CA ILE A 158 -3.92 -8.56 1.28
C ILE A 158 -4.00 -9.02 -0.18
N PHE A 159 -3.00 -8.70 -1.00
CA PHE A 159 -2.94 -9.19 -2.37
C PHE A 159 -2.92 -10.72 -2.45
N ARG A 160 -2.29 -11.39 -1.47
CA ARG A 160 -2.19 -12.85 -1.44
C ARG A 160 -3.44 -13.56 -0.93
N ARG A 161 -4.17 -12.98 0.03
CA ARG A 161 -5.25 -13.65 0.76
C ARG A 161 -6.59 -12.93 0.70
N GLY A 162 -6.62 -11.74 0.17
CA GLY A 162 -7.71 -10.82 0.37
C GLY A 162 -7.60 -10.10 1.72
N GLY A 163 -8.42 -9.09 1.90
CA GLY A 163 -8.40 -8.27 3.10
C GLY A 163 -8.73 -6.82 2.78
N ILE A 164 -8.76 -6.03 3.83
CA ILE A 164 -8.87 -4.57 3.73
C ILE A 164 -7.84 -3.94 4.66
N PHE A 165 -7.13 -2.93 4.16
CA PHE A 165 -6.27 -2.07 4.96
C PHE A 165 -7.02 -0.77 5.26
N LEU A 166 -7.08 -0.39 6.52
CA LEU A 166 -7.82 0.78 6.98
C LEU A 166 -6.89 1.71 7.77
N TYR A 167 -6.75 2.91 7.26
CA TYR A 167 -6.11 4.01 7.96
C TYR A 167 -7.03 5.23 7.92
N PRO A 168 -8.22 5.16 8.58
CA PRO A 168 -9.27 6.16 8.43
C PRO A 168 -8.85 7.50 9.03
N ALA A 169 -9.48 8.56 8.54
CA ALA A 169 -9.49 9.84 9.22
C ALA A 169 -9.99 9.69 10.67
N ASP A 170 -9.50 10.52 11.54
CA ASP A 170 -9.94 10.56 12.93
C ASP A 170 -10.02 12.01 13.44
N ALA A 171 -10.50 12.18 14.67
CA ALA A 171 -10.81 13.49 15.22
C ALA A 171 -9.58 14.31 15.69
N ARG A 172 -8.36 13.81 15.46
CA ARG A 172 -7.12 14.51 15.86
C ARG A 172 -6.68 15.48 14.77
N ASP A 173 -6.06 16.59 15.17
CA ASP A 173 -5.45 17.54 14.24
C ASP A 173 -4.42 16.85 13.35
N GLY A 174 -4.48 17.11 12.04
CA GLY A 174 -3.60 16.53 11.05
C GLY A 174 -3.95 15.11 10.57
N TYR A 175 -5.11 14.57 10.99
CA TYR A 175 -5.60 13.25 10.60
C TYR A 175 -6.92 13.28 9.81
N ASP A 176 -7.31 14.44 9.30
CA ASP A 176 -8.59 14.64 8.61
C ASP A 176 -8.75 13.75 7.35
N ASN A 177 -7.64 13.36 6.73
CA ASN A 177 -7.63 12.51 5.52
C ASN A 177 -7.08 11.09 5.79
N GLY A 178 -6.96 10.69 7.04
CA GLY A 178 -6.24 9.47 7.40
C GLY A 178 -4.72 9.68 7.36
N ARG A 179 -3.96 8.58 7.23
CA ARG A 179 -2.49 8.62 7.29
C ARG A 179 -1.78 8.18 6.01
N LEU A 180 -2.52 7.72 5.02
CA LEU A 180 -1.92 7.38 3.71
C LEU A 180 -1.64 8.66 2.92
N ARG A 181 -0.47 8.73 2.32
CA ARG A 181 -0.07 9.85 1.47
C ARG A 181 -0.52 9.56 0.05
N LEU A 182 -1.46 10.38 -0.45
CA LEU A 182 -2.15 10.12 -1.72
C LEU A 182 -1.21 10.04 -2.94
N VAL A 183 -0.05 10.69 -2.90
CA VAL A 183 0.90 10.69 -4.03
C VAL A 183 1.78 9.44 -4.04
N TYR A 184 2.06 8.86 -2.88
CA TYR A 184 3.08 7.84 -2.72
C TYR A 184 2.52 6.45 -2.37
N GLU A 185 1.43 6.39 -1.60
CA GLU A 185 0.94 5.16 -1.00
C GLU A 185 -0.47 4.74 -1.48
N ALA A 186 -1.21 5.61 -2.17
CA ALA A 186 -2.60 5.38 -2.58
C ALA A 186 -2.79 5.15 -4.09
#